data_3bd11a1380ed314aee8c99cb03644037
#
_entry.id   3bd11a1380ed314aee8c99cb03644037
#
_cell.length_a   1.000
_cell.length_b   1.000
_cell.length_c   1.000
_cell.angle_alpha   90.00
_cell.angle_beta   90.00
_cell.angle_gamma   90.00
#
_symmetry.space_group_name_H-M   'P 1'
#
loop_
_entity.id
_entity.type
_entity.pdbx_description
1 polymer ?
#
loop_
_entity_poly.entity_id
_entity_poly.type
_entity_poly.pdbx_seq_one_letter_code
_entity_poly.pdbx_strand_id
1 'polypeptide(L)'
;MRCEETLHQEYSLNIIRYMSNICKTVTLRTRKIKGGEQLSFYLDYYPGYRDESTMKVMRHESLGIYIYAKPKSQREKEYNDRMREKAEALRCRRYESIVNERYDFFDKEKMKATIKREQYQTRLSIAEREWLRA
;
A
#
# COMPACT_ATOMS: atom_id res chain seq x y z
N MET A 1 34.35 0.94 -4.92
CA MET A 1 33.71 2.18 -4.46
C MET A 1 32.60 2.68 -5.37
N ARG A 2 32.84 2.79 -6.69
CA ARG A 2 31.76 3.19 -7.63
C ARG A 2 30.54 2.27 -7.62
N CYS A 3 30.72 0.97 -7.39
CA CYS A 3 29.61 0.02 -7.36
C CYS A 3 28.71 0.18 -6.12
N GLU A 4 29.24 0.59 -4.98
CA GLU A 4 28.44 0.85 -3.78
C GLU A 4 27.58 2.11 -3.95
N GLU A 5 28.13 3.17 -4.52
CA GLU A 5 27.40 4.39 -4.83
C GLU A 5 26.27 4.12 -5.84
N THR A 6 26.54 3.32 -6.88
CA THR A 6 25.56 2.95 -7.90
C THR A 6 24.42 2.14 -7.29
N LEU A 7 24.70 1.15 -6.42
CA LEU A 7 23.71 0.35 -5.73
C LEU A 7 22.85 1.21 -4.79
N HIS A 8 23.46 2.14 -4.08
CA HIS A 8 22.75 3.05 -3.21
C HIS A 8 21.83 4.00 -3.99
N GLN A 9 22.27 4.49 -5.14
CA GLN A 9 21.47 5.32 -6.04
C GLN A 9 20.28 4.52 -6.63
N GLU A 10 20.49 3.29 -7.07
CA GLU A 10 19.41 2.42 -7.58
C GLU A 10 18.36 2.16 -6.50
N TYR A 11 18.80 1.88 -5.28
CA TYR A 11 17.91 1.68 -4.15
C TYR A 11 17.07 2.93 -3.87
N SER A 12 17.69 4.10 -3.83
CA SER A 12 17.02 5.38 -3.60
C SER A 12 16.01 5.70 -4.71
N LEU A 13 16.37 5.48 -5.97
CA LEU A 13 15.49 5.71 -7.13
C LEU A 13 14.28 4.78 -7.10
N ASN A 14 14.45 3.50 -6.75
CA ASN A 14 13.37 2.55 -6.65
C ASN A 14 12.39 2.92 -5.52
N ILE A 15 12.90 3.36 -4.38
CA ILE A 15 12.09 3.87 -3.27
C ILE A 15 11.28 5.10 -3.70
N ILE A 16 11.91 6.07 -4.36
CA ILE A 16 11.27 7.28 -4.84
C ILE A 16 10.15 6.95 -5.84
N ARG A 17 10.41 6.07 -6.79
CA ARG A 17 9.39 5.60 -7.76
C ARG A 17 8.23 4.90 -7.08
N TYR A 18 8.52 4.05 -6.10
CA TYR A 18 7.52 3.35 -5.34
C TYR A 18 6.67 4.34 -4.53
N MET A 19 7.29 5.27 -3.82
CA MET A 19 6.58 6.28 -3.02
C MET A 19 5.67 7.19 -3.85
N SER A 20 6.04 7.50 -5.09
CA SER A 20 5.21 8.33 -5.97
C SER A 20 3.94 7.63 -6.45
N ASN A 21 3.92 6.28 -6.44
CA ASN A 21 2.80 5.46 -6.92
C ASN A 21 2.00 4.79 -5.81
N ILE A 22 2.37 4.99 -4.54
CA ILE A 22 1.71 4.37 -3.39
C ILE A 22 0.51 5.18 -2.94
N CYS A 23 -0.58 4.48 -2.65
CA CYS A 23 -1.70 5.02 -1.90
C CYS A 23 -1.23 5.47 -0.51
N LYS A 24 -1.46 6.73 -0.16
CA LYS A 24 -1.08 7.32 1.13
C LYS A 24 -2.22 7.33 2.12
N THR A 25 -3.43 7.51 1.65
CA THR A 25 -4.62 7.64 2.50
C THR A 25 -5.77 6.80 1.98
N VAL A 26 -6.53 6.24 2.91
CA VAL A 26 -7.81 5.56 2.65
C VAL A 26 -8.86 6.29 3.46
N THR A 27 -9.78 6.96 2.79
CA THR A 27 -10.85 7.74 3.42
C THR A 27 -12.18 7.05 3.24
N LEU A 28 -12.95 6.94 4.32
CA LEU A 28 -14.31 6.43 4.29
C LEU A 28 -15.26 7.56 3.89
N ARG A 29 -16.01 7.34 2.82
CA ARG A 29 -16.98 8.32 2.30
C ARG A 29 -18.33 7.69 2.07
N THR A 30 -19.34 8.50 1.92
CA THR A 30 -20.71 8.07 1.65
C THR A 30 -21.22 8.69 0.33
N ARG A 31 -22.07 7.93 -0.35
CA ARG A 31 -22.73 8.35 -1.58
C ARG A 31 -24.24 8.16 -1.44
N LYS A 32 -25.02 9.13 -1.86
CA LYS A 32 -26.48 9.02 -1.86
C LYS A 32 -26.95 8.02 -2.92
N ILE A 33 -27.85 7.14 -2.53
CA ILE A 33 -28.50 6.15 -3.40
C ILE A 33 -30.01 6.16 -3.16
N LYS A 34 -30.76 5.56 -4.05
CA LYS A 34 -32.24 5.44 -3.97
C LYS A 34 -32.93 6.79 -3.72
N GLY A 35 -32.58 7.80 -4.53
CA GLY A 35 -33.19 9.13 -4.42
C GLY A 35 -32.83 9.90 -3.16
N GLY A 36 -31.74 9.53 -2.47
CA GLY A 36 -31.27 10.17 -1.25
C GLY A 36 -31.82 9.58 0.04
N GLU A 37 -32.56 8.48 -0.02
CA GLU A 37 -33.10 7.78 1.16
C GLU A 37 -32.03 6.95 1.90
N GLN A 38 -31.06 6.45 1.17
CA GLN A 38 -29.98 5.66 1.71
C GLN A 38 -28.61 6.23 1.31
N LEU A 39 -27.62 5.94 2.13
CA LEU A 39 -26.22 6.25 1.84
C LEU A 39 -25.44 4.93 1.69
N SER A 40 -24.61 4.86 0.67
CA SER A 40 -23.69 3.74 0.47
C SER A 40 -22.29 4.14 0.86
N PHE A 41 -21.63 3.32 1.66
CA PHE A 41 -20.23 3.52 2.02
C PHE A 41 -19.29 3.08 0.91
N TYR A 42 -18.25 3.88 0.68
CA TYR A 42 -17.15 3.52 -0.20
C TYR A 42 -15.83 4.03 0.36
N LEU A 43 -14.74 3.41 -0.06
CA LEU A 43 -13.39 3.87 0.27
C LEU A 43 -12.84 4.70 -0.88
N ASP A 44 -12.19 5.80 -0.53
CA ASP A 44 -11.50 6.69 -1.44
C ASP A 44 -10.00 6.59 -1.20
N TYR A 45 -9.27 6.09 -2.20
CA TYR A 45 -7.83 5.90 -2.16
C TYR A 45 -7.11 7.10 -2.80
N TYR A 46 -6.18 7.69 -2.07
CA TYR A 46 -5.38 8.79 -2.59
C TYR A 46 -3.89 8.62 -2.24
N PRO A 47 -3.00 8.70 -3.22
CA PRO A 47 -3.26 8.47 -4.64
C PRO A 47 -3.84 7.08 -4.88
N GLY A 48 -4.35 6.79 -6.09
CA GLY A 48 -5.01 5.52 -6.37
C GLY A 48 -4.16 4.29 -6.00
N TYR A 49 -4.82 3.23 -5.57
CA TYR A 49 -4.20 1.94 -5.27
C TYR A 49 -4.04 1.13 -6.56
N ARG A 50 -2.82 0.69 -6.84
CA ARG A 50 -2.55 -0.19 -8.00
C ARG A 50 -2.63 -1.65 -7.55
N ASP A 51 -3.58 -2.38 -8.11
CA ASP A 51 -3.71 -3.82 -7.90
C ASP A 51 -2.63 -4.53 -8.73
N GLU A 52 -1.75 -5.28 -8.08
CA GLU A 52 -0.66 -6.02 -8.71
C GLU A 52 -1.18 -7.11 -9.67
N SER A 53 -2.33 -7.71 -9.37
CA SER A 53 -2.90 -8.78 -10.20
C SER A 53 -3.49 -8.28 -11.51
N THR A 54 -4.17 -7.13 -11.51
CA THR A 54 -4.85 -6.58 -12.69
C THR A 54 -4.13 -5.39 -13.31
N MET A 55 -3.14 -4.83 -12.63
CA MET A 55 -2.39 -3.61 -13.00
C MET A 55 -3.30 -2.38 -13.16
N LYS A 56 -4.52 -2.42 -12.67
CA LYS A 56 -5.46 -1.31 -12.69
C LYS A 56 -5.28 -0.43 -11.46
N VAL A 57 -5.46 0.88 -11.65
CA VAL A 57 -5.47 1.84 -10.55
C VAL A 57 -6.89 1.95 -10.01
N MET A 58 -7.07 1.56 -8.74
CA MET A 58 -8.33 1.68 -8.03
C MET A 58 -8.35 2.97 -7.23
N ARG A 59 -9.35 3.82 -7.44
CA ARG A 59 -9.55 5.05 -6.66
C ARG A 59 -10.68 4.92 -5.65
N HIS A 60 -11.71 4.15 -5.98
CA HIS A 60 -12.88 3.96 -5.15
C HIS A 60 -13.21 2.48 -5.04
N GLU A 61 -13.57 2.04 -3.84
CA GLU A 61 -14.03 0.67 -3.59
C GLU A 61 -15.36 0.74 -2.85
N SER A 62 -16.42 0.20 -3.46
CA SER A 62 -17.72 0.08 -2.79
C SER A 62 -17.68 -1.04 -1.75
N LEU A 63 -18.15 -0.76 -0.55
CA LEU A 63 -18.14 -1.73 0.55
C LEU A 63 -19.39 -2.61 0.60
N GLY A 64 -20.46 -2.25 -0.11
CA GLY A 64 -21.74 -2.95 -0.02
C GLY A 64 -22.44 -2.74 1.33
N ILE A 65 -22.09 -1.70 2.05
CA ILE A 65 -22.68 -1.32 3.35
C ILE A 65 -23.52 -0.07 3.15
N TYR A 66 -24.75 -0.13 3.63
CA TYR A 66 -25.74 0.93 3.45
C TYR A 66 -26.26 1.40 4.79
N ILE A 67 -26.58 2.69 4.89
CA ILE A 67 -27.22 3.28 6.07
C ILE A 67 -28.40 4.15 5.64
N TYR A 68 -29.29 4.43 6.60
CA TYR A 68 -30.39 5.37 6.38
C TYR A 68 -29.85 6.81 6.38
N ALA A 69 -30.22 7.60 5.36
CA ALA A 69 -29.80 9.00 5.28
C ALA A 69 -30.42 9.82 6.42
N LYS A 70 -31.69 9.54 6.75
CA LYS A 70 -32.41 10.20 7.82
C LYS A 70 -33.07 9.13 8.71
N PRO A 71 -32.40 8.66 9.74
CA PRO A 71 -32.97 7.66 10.63
C PRO A 71 -34.17 8.25 11.40
N LYS A 72 -35.28 7.56 11.38
CA LYS A 72 -36.55 8.00 12.02
C LYS A 72 -36.82 7.37 13.35
N SER A 73 -36.24 6.22 13.63
CA SER A 73 -36.44 5.47 14.87
C SER A 73 -35.12 5.19 15.56
N GLN A 74 -35.19 4.84 16.84
CA GLN A 74 -33.98 4.44 17.59
C GLN A 74 -33.34 3.19 16.98
N ARG A 75 -34.13 2.24 16.50
CA ARG A 75 -33.67 1.04 15.83
C ARG A 75 -32.85 1.36 14.56
N GLU A 76 -33.29 2.31 13.76
CA GLU A 76 -32.59 2.77 12.56
C GLU A 76 -31.28 3.46 12.91
N LYS A 77 -31.26 4.27 13.98
CA LYS A 77 -30.02 4.92 14.47
C LYS A 77 -28.99 3.90 14.93
N GLU A 78 -29.41 2.90 15.69
CA GLU A 78 -28.53 1.82 16.14
C GLU A 78 -28.01 0.98 14.99
N TYR A 79 -28.84 0.72 13.98
CA TYR A 79 -28.42 0.07 12.74
C TYR A 79 -27.34 0.89 12.03
N ASN A 80 -27.55 2.18 11.87
CA ASN A 80 -26.56 3.08 11.24
C ASN A 80 -25.24 3.07 11.99
N ASP A 81 -25.26 3.12 13.31
CA ASP A 81 -24.05 3.12 14.13
C ASP A 81 -23.26 1.82 13.96
N ARG A 82 -23.94 0.68 13.94
CA ARG A 82 -23.31 -0.63 13.68
C ARG A 82 -22.69 -0.71 12.28
N MET A 83 -23.38 -0.17 11.29
CA MET A 83 -22.88 -0.18 9.90
C MET A 83 -21.68 0.75 9.72
N ARG A 84 -21.68 1.91 10.37
CA ARG A 84 -20.52 2.82 10.39
C ARG A 84 -19.31 2.16 11.05
N GLU A 85 -19.51 1.47 12.13
CA GLU A 85 -18.44 0.74 12.82
C GLU A 85 -17.84 -0.35 11.93
N LYS A 86 -18.66 -1.13 11.23
CA LYS A 86 -18.20 -2.12 10.24
C LYS A 86 -17.43 -1.49 9.10
N ALA A 87 -17.92 -0.38 8.56
CA ALA A 87 -17.27 0.33 7.46
C ALA A 87 -15.91 0.88 7.89
N GLU A 88 -15.81 1.44 9.09
CA GLU A 88 -14.56 1.94 9.66
C GLU A 88 -13.56 0.80 9.91
N ALA A 89 -14.01 -0.35 10.38
CA ALA A 89 -13.17 -1.53 10.55
C ALA A 89 -12.59 -2.01 9.22
N LEU A 90 -13.38 -2.00 8.14
CA LEU A 90 -12.90 -2.34 6.80
C LEU A 90 -11.88 -1.32 6.28
N ARG A 91 -12.12 -0.03 6.50
CA ARG A 91 -11.16 1.03 6.16
C ARG A 91 -9.82 0.79 6.84
N CYS A 92 -9.83 0.52 8.14
CA CYS A 92 -8.62 0.21 8.90
C CYS A 92 -7.87 -0.99 8.34
N ARG A 93 -8.56 -2.07 8.01
CA ARG A 93 -7.95 -3.26 7.41
C ARG A 93 -7.29 -2.96 6.06
N ARG A 94 -7.95 -2.18 5.21
CA ARG A 94 -7.39 -1.77 3.92
C ARG A 94 -6.15 -0.91 4.10
N TYR A 95 -6.20 0.03 5.03
CA TYR A 95 -5.05 0.88 5.34
C TYR A 95 -3.87 0.06 5.86
N GLU A 96 -4.10 -0.86 6.79
CA GLU A 96 -3.06 -1.77 7.30
C GLU A 96 -2.43 -2.61 6.19
N SER A 97 -3.26 -3.15 5.29
CA SER A 97 -2.79 -3.92 4.14
C SER A 97 -1.87 -3.10 3.24
N ILE A 98 -2.22 -1.85 2.96
CA ILE A 98 -1.41 -0.93 2.15
C ILE A 98 -0.09 -0.59 2.84
N VAL A 99 -0.12 -0.32 4.14
CA VAL A 99 1.07 -0.04 4.94
C VAL A 99 1.99 -1.25 4.97
N ASN A 100 1.46 -2.46 5.17
CA ASN A 100 2.24 -3.69 5.18
C ASN A 100 2.91 -3.96 3.84
N GLU A 101 2.22 -3.76 2.72
CA GLU A 101 2.81 -3.87 1.38
C GLU A 101 3.97 -2.89 1.19
N ARG A 102 3.84 -1.68 1.71
CA ARG A 102 4.89 -0.66 1.65
C ARG A 102 6.15 -1.10 2.40
N TYR A 103 5.98 -1.61 3.62
CA TYR A 103 7.11 -2.10 4.42
C TYR A 103 7.74 -3.33 3.80
N ASP A 104 6.96 -4.27 3.30
CA ASP A 104 7.48 -5.45 2.61
C ASP A 104 8.32 -5.06 1.39
N PHE A 105 7.89 -4.06 0.64
CA PHE A 105 8.65 -3.54 -0.49
C PHE A 105 10.00 -2.96 -0.04
N PHE A 106 10.02 -2.15 0.99
CA PHE A 106 11.26 -1.56 1.52
C PHE A 106 12.22 -2.64 2.02
N ASP A 107 11.74 -3.63 2.71
CA ASP A 107 12.54 -4.74 3.21
C ASP A 107 13.13 -5.56 2.07
N LYS A 108 12.37 -5.85 1.04
CA LYS A 108 12.84 -6.54 -0.17
C LYS A 108 13.93 -5.77 -0.89
N GLU A 109 13.77 -4.45 -1.04
CA GLU A 109 14.78 -3.61 -1.69
C GLU A 109 16.07 -3.53 -0.88
N LYS A 110 15.99 -3.41 0.44
CA LYS A 110 17.14 -3.50 1.35
C LYS A 110 17.87 -4.82 1.19
N MET A 111 17.13 -5.91 1.18
CA MET A 111 17.70 -7.26 1.06
C MET A 111 18.41 -7.45 -0.28
N LYS A 112 17.84 -7.00 -1.39
CA LYS A 112 18.46 -7.01 -2.71
C LYS A 112 19.78 -6.24 -2.72
N ALA A 113 19.81 -5.05 -2.15
CA ALA A 113 21.02 -4.23 -2.07
C ALA A 113 22.12 -4.91 -1.26
N THR A 114 21.75 -5.53 -0.14
CA THR A 114 22.70 -6.29 0.70
C THR A 114 23.27 -7.49 -0.04
N ILE A 115 22.44 -8.29 -0.70
CA ILE A 115 22.89 -9.45 -1.48
C ILE A 115 23.86 -9.03 -2.60
N LYS A 116 23.57 -7.98 -3.33
CA LYS A 116 24.45 -7.45 -4.38
C LYS A 116 25.80 -7.03 -3.81
N ARG A 117 25.81 -6.38 -2.65
CA ARG A 117 27.03 -5.95 -1.97
C ARG A 117 27.88 -7.13 -1.55
N GLU A 118 27.29 -8.16 -0.95
CA GLU A 118 27.97 -9.37 -0.54
C GLU A 118 28.57 -10.12 -1.72
N GLN A 119 27.83 -10.26 -2.81
CA GLN A 119 28.31 -10.89 -4.04
C GLN A 119 29.52 -10.13 -4.63
N TYR A 120 29.48 -8.82 -4.63
CA TYR A 120 30.60 -8.00 -5.09
C TYR A 120 31.86 -8.21 -4.23
N GLN A 121 31.73 -8.20 -2.91
CA GLN A 121 32.83 -8.45 -2.00
C GLN A 121 33.43 -9.86 -2.17
N THR A 122 32.59 -10.86 -2.37
CA THR A 122 33.03 -12.24 -2.64
C THR A 122 33.82 -12.34 -3.93
N ARG A 123 33.39 -11.66 -5.00
CA ARG A 123 34.13 -11.61 -6.28
C ARG A 123 35.50 -10.98 -6.12
N LEU A 124 35.60 -9.88 -5.37
CA LEU A 124 36.87 -9.23 -5.07
C LEU A 124 37.82 -10.17 -4.33
N SER A 125 37.36 -10.86 -3.31
CA SER A 125 38.16 -11.81 -2.55
C SER A 125 38.68 -12.97 -3.41
N ILE A 126 37.87 -13.48 -4.33
CA ILE A 126 38.29 -14.52 -5.29
C ILE A 126 39.37 -13.96 -6.24
N ALA A 127 39.18 -12.77 -6.78
CA ALA A 127 40.15 -12.13 -7.66
C ALA A 127 41.50 -11.89 -6.96
N GLU A 128 41.53 -11.47 -5.70
CA GLU A 128 42.73 -11.33 -4.89
C GLU A 128 43.45 -12.68 -4.73
N ARG A 129 42.73 -13.77 -4.43
CA ARG A 129 43.30 -15.10 -4.28
C ARG A 129 43.92 -15.61 -5.58
N GLU A 130 43.28 -15.41 -6.70
CA GLU A 130 43.82 -15.76 -8.04
C GLU A 130 45.09 -14.99 -8.34
N TRP A 131 45.10 -13.68 -8.04
CA TRP A 131 46.26 -12.82 -8.24
C TRP A 131 47.45 -13.28 -7.40
N LEU A 132 47.23 -13.65 -6.14
CA LEU A 132 48.29 -14.16 -5.22
C LEU A 132 48.83 -15.52 -5.62
N ARG A 133 48.08 -16.34 -6.38
CA ARG A 133 48.50 -17.63 -6.91
C ARG A 133 49.35 -17.53 -8.19
N ALA A 134 49.19 -16.44 -8.90
CA ALA A 134 50.00 -16.19 -10.09
C ALA A 134 51.37 -15.64 -9.72
#